data_4a8afb21f8b766b1fae728dc2db0cd97
#
_entry.id   4a8afb21f8b766b1fae728dc2db0cd97
#
_cell.length_a   1.000
_cell.length_b   1.000
_cell.length_c   1.000
_cell.angle_alpha   90.00
_cell.angle_beta   90.00
_cell.angle_gamma   90.00
#
_symmetry.space_group_name_H-M   'P 1'
#
loop_
_entity.id
_entity.type
_entity.pdbx_description
1 polymer ?
#
loop_
_entity_poly.entity_id
_entity_poly.type
_entity_poly.pdbx_seq_one_letter_code
_entity_poly.pdbx_strand_id
1 'polypeptide(L)'
;MNKKTIIKIASALLFNAIVGGIIATLLGCSAIGGAIVASLIAIAVPGFMPEDAAYDGVLTEVWTGELVKALRGKLDAAWLNGVPDQSSIVKNDVIHLVDVGADPQVLVNNTTYPLDIQELEDGDKTFSLDKFQTKVVPVTDDELYALSYLKMARVKESCANALNDAKYAKAAHALCPTKNTDKTPVLVTTGAVDAATKRIKLCIDDVVALKRKLDALGVPVTDRRLVLCTDHVNDLLETDQAFKEQYNINRNDGTVGRLYGFDIYEYGACPTYSTAGVKNTLGATPKAGEFQCSFAFYVPRVFKATGETKMYYSPAESDPQYQRNLVSYRHYFICMPKKEDAGGVIYSGYKAG
;
A
#
# COMPACT_ATOMS: atom_id res chain seq x y z
N MET A 1 31.38 42.54 15.47
CA MET A 1 30.66 41.28 15.75
C MET A 1 29.97 40.83 14.46
N ASN A 2 30.21 39.63 14.02
CA ASN A 2 29.72 39.12 12.73
C ASN A 2 28.20 38.89 12.80
N LYS A 3 27.43 39.21 11.73
CA LYS A 3 25.96 39.00 11.69
C LYS A 3 25.52 37.58 12.16
N LYS A 4 26.31 36.56 11.83
CA LYS A 4 26.08 35.20 12.27
C LYS A 4 26.21 35.01 13.78
N THR A 5 27.14 35.75 14.44
CA THR A 5 27.33 35.67 15.89
C THR A 5 26.18 36.37 16.63
N ILE A 6 25.66 37.49 16.08
CA ILE A 6 24.50 38.20 16.66
C ILE A 6 23.25 37.29 16.62
N ILE A 7 23.01 36.63 15.50
CA ILE A 7 21.86 35.72 15.35
C ILE A 7 21.97 34.54 16.33
N LYS A 8 23.15 33.93 16.50
CA LYS A 8 23.38 32.84 17.48
C LYS A 8 23.11 33.27 18.92
N ILE A 9 23.59 34.47 19.31
CA ILE A 9 23.35 35.03 20.66
C ILE A 9 21.86 35.31 20.86
N ALA A 10 21.18 35.90 19.86
CA ALA A 10 19.77 36.19 19.95
C ALA A 10 18.90 34.92 20.05
N SER A 11 19.23 33.85 19.31
CA SER A 11 18.50 32.57 19.38
C SER A 11 18.73 31.86 20.71
N ALA A 12 19.95 31.89 21.26
CA ALA A 12 20.26 31.33 22.56
C ALA A 12 19.52 32.04 23.71
N LEU A 13 19.46 33.37 23.66
CA LEU A 13 18.71 34.16 24.64
C LEU A 13 17.20 33.89 24.56
N LEU A 14 16.65 33.76 23.36
CA LEU A 14 15.24 33.43 23.18
C LEU A 14 14.90 32.04 23.72
N PHE A 15 15.76 31.05 23.47
CA PHE A 15 15.60 29.73 23.97
C PHE A 15 15.65 29.65 25.50
N ASN A 16 16.64 30.31 26.11
CA ASN A 16 16.76 30.37 27.57
C ASN A 16 15.57 31.11 28.21
N ALA A 17 15.03 32.13 27.55
CA ALA A 17 13.83 32.81 28.01
C ALA A 17 12.60 31.91 28.02
N ILE A 18 12.41 31.10 26.97
CA ILE A 18 11.27 30.16 26.88
C ILE A 18 11.41 29.03 27.91
N VAL A 19 12.56 28.34 27.91
CA VAL A 19 12.78 27.17 28.80
C VAL A 19 12.82 27.59 30.26
N GLY A 20 13.55 28.67 30.60
CA GLY A 20 13.62 29.19 31.95
C GLY A 20 12.26 29.71 32.43
N GLY A 21 11.46 30.28 31.56
CA GLY A 21 10.09 30.73 31.87
C GLY A 21 9.16 29.54 32.18
N ILE A 22 9.21 28.48 31.38
CA ILE A 22 8.40 27.28 31.60
C ILE A 22 8.77 26.56 32.88
N ILE A 23 10.07 26.39 33.18
CA ILE A 23 10.54 25.75 34.40
C ILE A 23 10.13 26.58 35.62
N ALA A 24 10.26 27.90 35.56
CA ALA A 24 9.88 28.77 36.68
C ALA A 24 8.38 28.72 36.97
N THR A 25 7.52 28.69 35.94
CA THR A 25 6.06 28.56 36.09
C THR A 25 5.68 27.22 36.73
N LEU A 26 6.34 26.12 36.34
CA LEU A 26 6.14 24.80 36.94
C LEU A 26 6.55 24.73 38.41
N LEU A 27 7.51 25.56 38.83
CA LEU A 27 7.97 25.69 40.20
C LEU A 27 7.21 26.75 41.00
N GLY A 28 6.17 27.35 40.43
CA GLY A 28 5.38 28.39 41.10
C GLY A 28 6.07 29.78 41.20
N CYS A 29 7.12 29.99 40.40
CA CYS A 29 7.86 31.25 40.36
C CYS A 29 7.44 32.11 39.15
N SER A 30 7.76 33.39 39.17
CA SER A 30 7.51 34.30 38.03
C SER A 30 8.28 33.86 36.77
N ALA A 31 7.59 33.72 35.63
CA ALA A 31 8.19 33.34 34.38
C ALA A 31 9.33 34.27 33.92
N ILE A 32 9.20 35.56 34.23
CA ILE A 32 10.21 36.58 33.90
C ILE A 32 11.47 36.38 34.77
N GLY A 33 11.31 36.04 36.05
CA GLY A 33 12.42 35.73 36.96
C GLY A 33 13.19 34.49 36.52
N GLY A 34 12.50 33.44 36.06
CA GLY A 34 13.10 32.22 35.56
C GLY A 34 13.89 32.43 34.28
N ALA A 35 13.38 33.25 33.38
CA ALA A 35 14.06 33.58 32.11
C ALA A 35 15.38 34.38 32.35
N ILE A 36 15.37 35.30 33.33
CA ILE A 36 16.55 36.09 33.70
C ILE A 36 17.61 35.19 34.35
N VAL A 37 17.22 34.34 35.28
CA VAL A 37 18.14 33.40 35.99
C VAL A 37 18.77 32.42 35.01
N ALA A 38 17.99 31.82 34.07
CA ALA A 38 18.50 30.92 33.06
C ALA A 38 19.52 31.61 32.14
N SER A 39 19.26 32.87 31.77
CA SER A 39 20.17 33.68 30.92
C SER A 39 21.45 34.05 31.67
N LEU A 40 21.37 34.36 32.95
CA LEU A 40 22.55 34.68 33.78
C LEU A 40 23.42 33.44 34.02
N ILE A 41 22.84 32.28 34.25
CA ILE A 41 23.56 31.00 34.38
C ILE A 41 24.30 30.66 33.10
N ALA A 42 23.65 30.83 31.94
CA ALA A 42 24.28 30.60 30.64
C ALA A 42 25.47 31.53 30.34
N ILE A 43 25.47 32.74 30.87
CA ILE A 43 26.59 33.68 30.75
C ILE A 43 27.71 33.38 31.74
N ALA A 44 27.37 32.94 32.96
CA ALA A 44 28.32 32.69 34.06
C ALA A 44 29.11 31.39 33.96
N VAL A 45 28.66 30.43 33.15
CA VAL A 45 29.29 29.14 32.98
C VAL A 45 29.69 28.87 31.52
N PRO A 46 30.69 29.57 30.99
CA PRO A 46 31.07 29.50 29.57
C PRO A 46 31.71 28.17 29.15
N GLY A 47 31.85 27.19 30.03
CA GLY A 47 32.48 25.91 29.70
C GLY A 47 31.54 24.71 29.72
N PHE A 48 30.24 24.90 29.95
CA PHE A 48 29.28 23.78 30.10
C PHE A 48 28.54 23.39 28.81
N MET A 49 28.73 24.16 27.73
CA MET A 49 28.25 23.74 26.41
C MET A 49 29.46 23.43 25.54
N PRO A 50 29.64 22.21 25.08
CA PRO A 50 30.59 21.92 24.01
C PRO A 50 30.24 22.79 22.80
N GLU A 51 31.26 23.45 22.23
CA GLU A 51 31.10 24.44 21.13
C GLU A 51 30.43 23.88 19.86
N ASP A 52 30.30 22.56 19.75
CA ASP A 52 29.67 21.83 18.67
C ASP A 52 28.64 20.78 19.12
N ALA A 53 28.07 20.93 20.31
CA ALA A 53 27.01 20.02 20.72
C ALA A 53 25.77 20.22 19.86
N ALA A 54 25.77 19.56 18.76
CA ALA A 54 24.79 18.65 18.19
C ALA A 54 23.29 18.96 18.41
N TYR A 55 22.90 20.16 18.86
CA TYR A 55 21.50 20.53 18.91
C TYR A 55 20.90 20.69 17.49
N ASP A 56 21.70 21.15 16.54
CA ASP A 56 21.29 21.30 15.14
C ASP A 56 21.22 19.93 14.45
N GLY A 57 22.14 19.01 14.74
CA GLY A 57 22.17 17.68 14.16
C GLY A 57 21.05 16.78 14.68
N VAL A 58 20.85 16.72 15.97
CA VAL A 58 19.85 15.83 16.59
C VAL A 58 18.42 16.30 16.30
N LEU A 59 18.14 17.60 16.37
CA LEU A 59 16.83 18.12 15.99
C LEU A 59 16.58 17.95 14.50
N THR A 60 17.57 18.21 13.64
CA THR A 60 17.44 18.05 12.20
C THR A 60 17.25 16.58 11.83
N GLU A 61 17.94 15.65 12.49
CA GLU A 61 17.77 14.21 12.22
C GLU A 61 16.44 13.65 12.73
N VAL A 62 15.97 14.05 13.91
CA VAL A 62 14.65 13.67 14.44
C VAL A 62 13.54 14.21 13.51
N TRP A 63 13.61 15.46 13.14
CA TRP A 63 12.63 16.06 12.22
C TRP A 63 12.69 15.47 10.82
N THR A 64 13.89 15.19 10.32
CA THR A 64 14.05 14.50 9.03
C THR A 64 13.49 13.09 9.11
N GLY A 65 13.67 12.41 10.24
CA GLY A 65 13.09 11.09 10.49
C GLY A 65 11.56 11.08 10.49
N GLU A 66 10.92 12.03 11.13
CA GLU A 66 9.47 12.19 11.13
C GLU A 66 8.93 12.69 9.79
N LEU A 67 9.64 13.59 9.13
CA LEU A 67 9.30 14.09 7.80
C LEU A 67 9.34 12.96 6.76
N VAL A 68 10.39 12.14 6.75
CA VAL A 68 10.50 10.96 5.86
C VAL A 68 9.41 9.94 6.16
N LYS A 69 9.01 9.79 7.43
CA LYS A 69 7.89 8.96 7.85
C LYS A 69 6.55 9.50 7.32
N ALA A 70 6.36 10.81 7.38
CA ALA A 70 5.15 11.49 6.88
C ALA A 70 5.08 11.51 5.34
N LEU A 71 6.24 11.60 4.67
CA LEU A 71 6.33 11.62 3.21
C LEU A 71 6.22 10.24 2.56
N ARG A 72 6.41 9.15 3.33
CA ARG A 72 6.08 7.82 2.84
C ARG A 72 4.57 7.68 2.78
N GLY A 73 4.03 7.89 1.58
CA GLY A 73 2.64 7.58 1.30
C GLY A 73 2.38 6.10 1.65
N LYS A 74 1.46 5.85 2.58
CA LYS A 74 0.94 4.50 2.77
C LYS A 74 0.19 4.16 1.50
N LEU A 75 0.70 3.19 0.75
CA LEU A 75 -0.08 2.49 -0.27
C LEU A 75 -1.17 1.71 0.49
N ASP A 76 -2.31 2.37 0.70
CA ASP A 76 -3.39 1.78 1.45
C ASP A 76 -4.15 0.79 0.56
N ALA A 77 -4.14 -0.48 0.93
CA ALA A 77 -4.86 -1.53 0.22
C ALA A 77 -6.25 -1.77 0.82
N ALA A 78 -7.00 -0.70 1.06
CA ALA A 78 -8.36 -0.75 1.58
C ALA A 78 -9.28 -1.65 0.72
N TRP A 79 -8.97 -1.78 -0.57
CA TRP A 79 -9.68 -2.68 -1.49
C TRP A 79 -9.57 -4.18 -1.12
N LEU A 80 -8.63 -4.59 -0.24
CA LEU A 80 -8.54 -5.95 0.32
C LEU A 80 -9.34 -6.15 1.63
N ASN A 81 -9.92 -5.09 2.18
CA ASN A 81 -10.72 -5.20 3.40
C ASN A 81 -11.99 -6.01 3.10
N GLY A 82 -12.37 -6.92 3.99
CA GLY A 82 -13.57 -7.76 3.80
C GLY A 82 -13.42 -8.88 2.75
N VAL A 83 -12.28 -9.05 2.10
CA VAL A 83 -12.01 -10.25 1.30
C VAL A 83 -11.92 -11.46 2.23
N PRO A 84 -12.58 -12.60 1.89
CA PRO A 84 -12.55 -13.82 2.68
C PRO A 84 -11.13 -14.24 3.07
N ASP A 85 -10.89 -14.40 4.38
CA ASP A 85 -9.61 -14.79 4.94
C ASP A 85 -9.57 -16.29 5.24
N GLN A 86 -8.65 -16.98 4.62
CA GLN A 86 -8.45 -18.43 4.73
C GLN A 86 -7.19 -18.78 5.56
N SER A 87 -6.70 -17.84 6.37
CA SER A 87 -5.47 -18.03 7.16
C SER A 87 -5.58 -19.22 8.13
N SER A 88 -6.79 -19.56 8.59
CA SER A 88 -7.02 -20.67 9.55
C SER A 88 -6.77 -22.08 8.95
N ILE A 89 -6.84 -22.22 7.64
CA ILE A 89 -6.65 -23.52 6.96
C ILE A 89 -5.26 -23.71 6.37
N VAL A 90 -4.37 -22.73 6.55
CA VAL A 90 -2.98 -22.82 6.10
C VAL A 90 -2.26 -23.92 6.88
N LYS A 91 -1.70 -24.89 6.16
CA LYS A 91 -0.83 -25.93 6.74
C LYS A 91 0.46 -26.00 5.93
N ASN A 92 1.61 -25.88 6.61
CA ASN A 92 2.93 -25.91 5.98
C ASN A 92 3.05 -24.99 4.73
N ASP A 93 2.55 -23.74 4.84
CA ASP A 93 2.55 -22.74 3.78
C ASP A 93 1.76 -23.14 2.52
N VAL A 94 0.84 -24.09 2.63
CA VAL A 94 -0.06 -24.55 1.56
C VAL A 94 -1.51 -24.48 2.02
N ILE A 95 -2.39 -24.12 1.09
CA ILE A 95 -3.84 -24.11 1.26
C ILE A 95 -4.45 -25.10 0.29
N HIS A 96 -5.34 -25.95 0.78
CA HIS A 96 -6.20 -26.81 -0.01
C HIS A 96 -7.60 -26.18 -0.04
N LEU A 97 -8.07 -25.82 -1.22
CA LEU A 97 -9.42 -25.32 -1.44
C LEU A 97 -10.17 -26.34 -2.30
N VAL A 98 -11.31 -26.79 -1.81
CA VAL A 98 -12.22 -27.60 -2.60
C VAL A 98 -12.88 -26.68 -3.65
N ASP A 99 -12.66 -26.98 -4.92
CA ASP A 99 -13.38 -26.36 -6.03
C ASP A 99 -14.64 -27.16 -6.28
N VAL A 100 -15.76 -26.65 -5.79
CA VAL A 100 -17.06 -27.27 -6.03
C VAL A 100 -17.38 -27.10 -7.50
N GLY A 101 -17.61 -28.22 -8.19
CA GLY A 101 -17.94 -28.25 -9.61
C GLY A 101 -19.19 -27.47 -9.99
N ALA A 102 -19.69 -27.66 -11.19
CA ALA A 102 -20.92 -27.01 -11.64
C ALA A 102 -22.12 -27.48 -10.83
N ASP A 103 -23.03 -26.56 -10.50
CA ASP A 103 -24.29 -26.90 -9.84
C ASP A 103 -25.09 -27.92 -10.68
N PRO A 104 -25.84 -28.82 -10.03
CA PRO A 104 -26.63 -29.79 -10.73
C PRO A 104 -27.72 -29.13 -11.57
N GLN A 105 -28.01 -29.73 -12.73
CA GLN A 105 -29.05 -29.22 -13.64
C GLN A 105 -30.43 -29.39 -13.01
N VAL A 106 -31.18 -28.33 -12.93
CA VAL A 106 -32.57 -28.36 -12.44
C VAL A 106 -33.52 -28.62 -13.60
N LEU A 107 -34.27 -29.71 -13.50
CA LEU A 107 -35.32 -30.05 -14.46
C LEU A 107 -36.67 -29.47 -13.96
N VAL A 108 -37.26 -28.55 -14.73
CA VAL A 108 -38.54 -27.93 -14.40
C VAL A 108 -39.69 -28.68 -15.12
N ASN A 109 -40.71 -29.13 -14.36
CA ASN A 109 -41.88 -29.88 -14.89
C ASN A 109 -41.49 -31.14 -15.67
N ASN A 110 -40.46 -31.86 -15.23
CA ASN A 110 -40.00 -33.06 -15.88
C ASN A 110 -41.02 -34.18 -15.71
N THR A 111 -41.36 -34.84 -16.81
CA THR A 111 -42.26 -36.04 -16.85
C THR A 111 -41.53 -37.32 -17.26
N THR A 112 -40.23 -37.25 -17.53
CA THR A 112 -39.42 -38.38 -17.99
C THR A 112 -38.66 -39.01 -16.83
N TYR A 113 -38.80 -40.35 -16.68
CA TYR A 113 -38.12 -41.12 -15.65
C TYR A 113 -37.52 -42.39 -16.29
N PRO A 114 -36.35 -42.89 -15.80
CA PRO A 114 -35.58 -42.42 -14.63
C PRO A 114 -34.84 -41.11 -14.93
N LEU A 115 -34.53 -40.35 -13.86
CA LEU A 115 -33.69 -39.18 -13.96
C LEU A 115 -32.22 -39.58 -14.17
N ASP A 116 -31.51 -38.83 -15.00
CA ASP A 116 -30.08 -39.01 -15.19
C ASP A 116 -29.30 -38.68 -13.91
N ILE A 117 -28.28 -39.46 -13.60
CA ILE A 117 -27.38 -39.19 -12.45
C ILE A 117 -26.31 -38.22 -12.90
N GLN A 118 -26.27 -37.07 -12.28
CA GLN A 118 -25.22 -36.09 -12.50
C GLN A 118 -24.25 -36.16 -11.29
N GLU A 119 -23.02 -36.61 -11.54
CA GLU A 119 -21.97 -36.56 -10.52
C GLU A 119 -21.42 -35.15 -10.41
N LEU A 120 -21.19 -34.69 -9.17
CA LEU A 120 -20.50 -33.43 -8.88
C LEU A 120 -19.00 -33.71 -8.92
N GLU A 121 -18.31 -33.03 -9.85
CA GLU A 121 -16.86 -33.11 -9.96
C GLU A 121 -16.25 -32.08 -9.00
N ASP A 122 -15.94 -32.52 -7.78
CA ASP A 122 -15.18 -31.73 -6.83
C ASP A 122 -13.69 -31.85 -7.11
N GLY A 123 -13.03 -30.69 -7.31
CA GLY A 123 -11.59 -30.62 -7.51
C GLY A 123 -10.88 -30.09 -6.28
N ASP A 124 -9.69 -30.62 -5.97
CA ASP A 124 -8.79 -30.00 -4.97
C ASP A 124 -7.81 -29.07 -5.66
N LYS A 125 -7.89 -27.77 -5.34
CA LYS A 125 -6.92 -26.76 -5.79
C LYS A 125 -5.97 -26.43 -4.66
N THR A 126 -4.70 -26.72 -4.86
CA THR A 126 -3.64 -26.39 -3.91
C THR A 126 -2.97 -25.08 -4.28
N PHE A 127 -2.84 -24.20 -3.29
CA PHE A 127 -2.16 -22.91 -3.43
C PHE A 127 -1.02 -22.82 -2.42
N SER A 128 0.20 -22.55 -2.89
CA SER A 128 1.34 -22.28 -2.03
C SER A 128 1.43 -20.79 -1.73
N LEU A 129 1.66 -20.45 -0.46
CA LEU A 129 1.82 -19.06 -0.05
C LEU A 129 3.11 -18.46 -0.64
N ASP A 130 3.03 -17.22 -1.07
CA ASP A 130 4.21 -16.46 -1.48
C ASP A 130 5.02 -16.04 -0.25
N LYS A 131 6.34 -16.23 -0.33
CA LYS A 131 7.29 -15.85 0.71
C LYS A 131 7.87 -14.48 0.44
N PHE A 132 7.64 -13.54 1.35
CA PHE A 132 8.19 -12.20 1.32
C PHE A 132 9.29 -12.08 2.38
N GLN A 133 10.47 -11.64 1.99
CA GLN A 133 11.61 -11.44 2.89
C GLN A 133 12.24 -10.08 2.64
N THR A 134 12.55 -9.37 3.75
CA THR A 134 13.41 -8.18 3.65
C THR A 134 14.87 -8.60 3.54
N LYS A 135 15.67 -7.76 2.91
CA LYS A 135 17.13 -7.85 3.08
C LYS A 135 17.47 -7.60 4.54
N VAL A 136 18.60 -8.14 4.97
CA VAL A 136 19.11 -7.88 6.33
C VAL A 136 19.52 -6.42 6.43
N VAL A 137 18.99 -5.73 7.44
CA VAL A 137 19.32 -4.33 7.72
C VAL A 137 20.26 -4.31 8.92
N PRO A 138 21.51 -3.81 8.76
CA PRO A 138 22.43 -3.62 9.87
C PRO A 138 22.07 -2.33 10.63
N VAL A 139 22.18 -2.38 11.95
CA VAL A 139 22.11 -1.22 12.84
C VAL A 139 23.28 -1.31 13.80
N THR A 140 24.25 -0.41 13.66
CA THR A 140 25.47 -0.42 14.48
C THR A 140 25.13 -0.06 15.93
N ASP A 141 25.93 -0.56 16.86
CA ASP A 141 25.73 -0.30 18.28
C ASP A 141 25.98 1.18 18.62
N ASP A 142 26.97 1.80 17.97
CA ASP A 142 27.24 3.24 18.06
C ASP A 142 26.03 4.09 17.66
N GLU A 143 25.32 3.71 16.61
CA GLU A 143 24.11 4.39 16.16
C GLU A 143 22.95 4.22 17.14
N LEU A 144 22.84 3.06 17.80
CA LEU A 144 21.87 2.85 18.88
C LEU A 144 22.19 3.69 20.10
N TYR A 145 23.47 3.85 20.43
CA TYR A 145 23.92 4.64 21.58
C TYR A 145 23.72 6.14 21.36
N ALA A 146 24.04 6.62 20.15
CA ALA A 146 23.94 8.04 19.78
C ALA A 146 22.51 8.53 19.55
N LEU A 147 21.67 7.69 18.93
CA LEU A 147 20.30 8.04 18.54
C LEU A 147 19.24 7.24 19.30
N SER A 148 19.67 6.41 20.28
CA SER A 148 18.90 5.57 21.17
C SER A 148 17.61 4.95 20.52
N TYR A 149 16.86 4.21 21.16
CA TYR A 149 15.52 3.67 21.08
C TYR A 149 14.69 3.87 19.77
N LEU A 150 14.72 5.04 19.13
CA LEU A 150 13.89 5.34 17.93
C LEU A 150 14.39 4.68 16.63
N LYS A 151 15.68 4.39 16.49
CA LYS A 151 16.24 3.85 15.23
C LYS A 151 15.79 2.41 14.99
N MET A 152 15.76 1.56 16.00
CA MET A 152 15.29 0.18 15.87
C MET A 152 13.78 0.14 15.54
N ALA A 153 12.97 0.98 16.18
CA ALA A 153 11.55 1.09 15.88
C ALA A 153 11.32 1.55 14.44
N ARG A 154 12.10 2.53 13.97
CA ARG A 154 12.05 3.02 12.58
C ARG A 154 12.46 1.95 11.56
N VAL A 155 13.49 1.16 11.84
CA VAL A 155 13.90 0.05 10.96
C VAL A 155 12.79 -0.99 10.88
N LYS A 156 12.18 -1.37 12.01
CA LYS A 156 11.03 -2.29 12.04
C LYS A 156 9.88 -1.77 11.19
N GLU A 157 9.50 -0.50 11.34
CA GLU A 157 8.42 0.12 10.58
C GLU A 157 8.76 0.19 9.07
N SER A 158 10.00 0.57 8.74
CA SER A 158 10.47 0.59 7.35
C SER A 158 10.39 -0.78 6.68
N CYS A 159 10.81 -1.84 7.39
CA CYS A 159 10.70 -3.21 6.90
C CYS A 159 9.24 -3.64 6.74
N ALA A 160 8.37 -3.30 7.70
CA ALA A 160 6.94 -3.61 7.62
C ALA A 160 6.26 -2.91 6.43
N ASN A 161 6.59 -1.63 6.19
CA ASN A 161 6.05 -0.88 5.06
C ASN A 161 6.52 -1.49 3.73
N ALA A 162 7.81 -1.81 3.59
CA ALA A 162 8.34 -2.45 2.38
C ALA A 162 7.70 -3.83 2.11
N LEU A 163 7.44 -4.62 3.16
CA LEU A 163 6.73 -5.90 3.03
C LEU A 163 5.28 -5.70 2.60
N ASN A 164 4.59 -4.72 3.17
CA ASN A 164 3.21 -4.40 2.80
C ASN A 164 3.10 -3.92 1.36
N ASP A 165 4.00 -3.04 0.92
CA ASP A 165 4.04 -2.55 -0.46
C ASP A 165 4.22 -3.72 -1.45
N ALA A 166 5.20 -4.60 -1.19
CA ALA A 166 5.44 -5.78 -2.04
C ALA A 166 4.26 -6.76 -2.03
N LYS A 167 3.67 -7.01 -0.86
CA LYS A 167 2.51 -7.89 -0.68
C LYS A 167 1.29 -7.40 -1.45
N TYR A 168 0.97 -6.12 -1.35
CA TYR A 168 -0.20 -5.55 -2.01
C TYR A 168 0.00 -5.41 -3.52
N ALA A 169 1.20 -5.08 -3.99
CA ALA A 169 1.52 -5.09 -5.41
C ALA A 169 1.39 -6.52 -6.01
N LYS A 170 1.85 -7.54 -5.27
CA LYS A 170 1.68 -8.94 -5.69
C LYS A 170 0.21 -9.36 -5.71
N ALA A 171 -0.59 -8.94 -4.71
CA ALA A 171 -2.02 -9.19 -4.67
C ALA A 171 -2.76 -8.55 -5.85
N ALA A 172 -2.49 -7.27 -6.15
CA ALA A 172 -3.05 -6.59 -7.32
C ALA A 172 -2.69 -7.31 -8.61
N HIS A 173 -1.42 -7.71 -8.75
CA HIS A 173 -0.96 -8.48 -9.91
C HIS A 173 -1.67 -9.83 -10.02
N ALA A 174 -1.91 -10.54 -8.92
CA ALA A 174 -2.57 -11.85 -8.93
C ALA A 174 -4.06 -11.77 -9.29
N LEU A 175 -4.75 -10.68 -8.90
CA LEU A 175 -6.15 -10.45 -9.22
C LEU A 175 -6.39 -10.03 -10.67
N CYS A 176 -5.37 -9.54 -11.35
CA CYS A 176 -5.47 -9.15 -12.76
C CYS A 176 -5.32 -10.37 -13.68
N PRO A 177 -6.24 -10.61 -14.62
CA PRO A 177 -6.11 -11.63 -15.66
C PRO A 177 -4.85 -11.45 -16.50
N THR A 178 -4.28 -12.56 -16.99
CA THR A 178 -3.08 -12.51 -17.84
C THR A 178 -3.38 -12.02 -19.24
N LYS A 179 -4.52 -12.43 -19.80
CA LYS A 179 -4.97 -12.10 -21.15
C LYS A 179 -6.50 -12.11 -21.22
N ASN A 180 -7.04 -11.56 -22.30
CA ASN A 180 -8.48 -11.60 -22.56
C ASN A 180 -8.92 -13.03 -22.89
N THR A 181 -9.96 -13.51 -22.19
CA THR A 181 -10.66 -14.76 -22.48
C THR A 181 -12.15 -14.56 -22.27
N ASP A 182 -12.96 -15.53 -22.65
CA ASP A 182 -14.43 -15.46 -22.44
C ASP A 182 -14.81 -15.29 -20.96
N LYS A 183 -13.99 -15.84 -20.03
CA LYS A 183 -14.21 -15.76 -18.58
C LYS A 183 -13.46 -14.60 -17.90
N THR A 184 -12.41 -14.09 -18.52
CA THR A 184 -11.54 -13.06 -17.95
C THR A 184 -11.45 -11.87 -18.90
N PRO A 185 -12.40 -10.91 -18.85
CA PRO A 185 -12.41 -9.77 -19.74
C PRO A 185 -11.21 -8.85 -19.48
N VAL A 186 -10.46 -8.55 -20.54
CA VAL A 186 -9.40 -7.54 -20.57
C VAL A 186 -9.74 -6.54 -21.66
N LEU A 187 -10.11 -5.33 -21.27
CA LEU A 187 -10.59 -4.28 -22.16
C LEU A 187 -9.52 -3.20 -22.33
N VAL A 188 -9.48 -2.61 -23.52
CA VAL A 188 -8.66 -1.43 -23.81
C VAL A 188 -9.52 -0.17 -23.64
N THR A 189 -8.93 0.92 -23.17
CA THR A 189 -9.59 2.23 -23.06
C THR A 189 -9.94 2.78 -24.45
N THR A 190 -11.06 3.51 -24.55
CA THR A 190 -11.59 4.06 -25.81
C THR A 190 -11.73 5.59 -25.82
N GLY A 191 -11.32 6.27 -24.77
CA GLY A 191 -11.45 7.71 -24.61
C GLY A 191 -10.52 8.54 -25.52
N ALA A 192 -10.36 9.81 -25.21
CA ALA A 192 -9.50 10.71 -25.94
C ALA A 192 -8.02 10.32 -25.82
N VAL A 193 -7.23 10.61 -26.86
CA VAL A 193 -5.78 10.38 -26.85
C VAL A 193 -5.08 11.54 -26.15
N ASP A 194 -4.28 11.25 -25.16
CA ASP A 194 -3.38 12.23 -24.54
C ASP A 194 -2.29 12.65 -25.53
N ALA A 195 -2.13 13.95 -25.74
CA ALA A 195 -1.19 14.48 -26.71
C ALA A 195 0.28 14.21 -26.35
N ALA A 196 0.62 14.19 -25.06
CA ALA A 196 1.99 14.03 -24.59
C ALA A 196 2.43 12.57 -24.57
N THR A 197 1.62 11.69 -23.96
CA THR A 197 1.97 10.28 -23.74
C THR A 197 1.48 9.35 -24.83
N LYS A 198 0.58 9.82 -25.72
CA LYS A 198 -0.13 9.00 -26.70
C LYS A 198 -1.00 7.88 -26.10
N ARG A 199 -1.25 7.97 -24.79
CA ARG A 199 -2.12 7.09 -24.03
C ARG A 199 -3.58 7.39 -24.38
N ILE A 200 -4.38 6.36 -24.52
CA ILE A 200 -5.83 6.49 -24.65
C ILE A 200 -6.41 6.58 -23.25
N LYS A 201 -7.08 7.68 -22.94
CA LYS A 201 -7.69 7.95 -21.61
C LYS A 201 -8.85 7.00 -21.34
N LEU A 202 -9.09 6.75 -20.04
CA LEU A 202 -10.28 6.03 -19.60
C LEU A 202 -11.51 6.92 -19.77
N CYS A 203 -12.60 6.36 -20.26
CA CYS A 203 -13.91 6.99 -20.24
C CYS A 203 -14.95 6.13 -19.49
N ILE A 204 -16.10 6.71 -19.18
CA ILE A 204 -17.17 6.02 -18.45
C ILE A 204 -17.69 4.82 -19.24
N ASP A 205 -17.74 4.93 -20.56
CA ASP A 205 -18.22 3.85 -21.44
C ASP A 205 -17.37 2.58 -21.29
N ASP A 206 -16.07 2.72 -21.02
CA ASP A 206 -15.18 1.58 -20.76
C ASP A 206 -15.55 0.86 -19.45
N VAL A 207 -15.87 1.63 -18.41
CA VAL A 207 -16.33 1.08 -17.12
C VAL A 207 -17.68 0.36 -17.28
N VAL A 208 -18.60 0.96 -18.03
CA VAL A 208 -19.90 0.35 -18.38
C VAL A 208 -19.71 -0.90 -19.24
N ALA A 209 -18.75 -0.89 -20.16
CA ALA A 209 -18.41 -2.07 -20.97
C ALA A 209 -17.88 -3.22 -20.11
N LEU A 210 -17.00 -2.92 -19.13
CA LEU A 210 -16.53 -3.91 -18.17
C LEU A 210 -17.68 -4.46 -17.33
N LYS A 211 -18.56 -3.58 -16.83
CA LYS A 211 -19.77 -3.98 -16.10
C LYS A 211 -20.61 -4.95 -16.91
N ARG A 212 -20.89 -4.63 -18.18
CA ARG A 212 -21.68 -5.47 -19.08
C ARG A 212 -21.06 -6.85 -19.29
N LYS A 213 -19.71 -6.92 -19.38
CA LYS A 213 -19.01 -8.21 -19.47
C LYS A 213 -19.16 -9.04 -18.21
N LEU A 214 -19.05 -8.44 -17.02
CA LEU A 214 -19.26 -9.14 -15.76
C LEU A 214 -20.72 -9.57 -15.55
N ASP A 215 -21.67 -8.76 -16.01
CA ASP A 215 -23.11 -9.11 -15.98
C ASP A 215 -23.39 -10.34 -16.88
N ALA A 216 -22.78 -10.38 -18.07
CA ALA A 216 -22.88 -11.52 -18.98
C ALA A 216 -22.28 -12.83 -18.42
N LEU A 217 -21.27 -12.72 -17.53
CA LEU A 217 -20.69 -13.85 -16.80
C LEU A 217 -21.52 -14.27 -15.57
N GLY A 218 -22.66 -13.64 -15.32
CA GLY A 218 -23.51 -13.94 -14.16
C GLY A 218 -22.86 -13.57 -12.82
N VAL A 219 -21.90 -12.65 -12.80
CA VAL A 219 -21.34 -12.15 -11.55
C VAL A 219 -22.39 -11.27 -10.85
N PRO A 220 -22.69 -11.47 -9.54
CA PRO A 220 -23.62 -10.60 -8.82
C PRO A 220 -23.19 -9.13 -8.83
N VAL A 221 -24.16 -8.20 -8.81
CA VAL A 221 -23.88 -6.74 -8.83
C VAL A 221 -23.36 -6.23 -7.49
N THR A 222 -23.70 -6.92 -6.40
CA THR A 222 -23.24 -6.59 -5.06
C THR A 222 -21.77 -7.00 -4.89
N ASP A 223 -21.04 -6.32 -4.01
CA ASP A 223 -19.65 -6.64 -3.64
C ASP A 223 -18.66 -6.69 -4.80
N ARG A 224 -18.94 -5.97 -5.90
CA ARG A 224 -17.96 -5.72 -6.95
C ARG A 224 -17.08 -4.55 -6.57
N ARG A 225 -15.80 -4.71 -6.67
CA ARG A 225 -14.82 -3.64 -6.45
C ARG A 225 -14.10 -3.32 -7.75
N LEU A 226 -13.90 -2.03 -7.97
CA LEU A 226 -13.10 -1.50 -9.07
C LEU A 226 -11.92 -0.72 -8.46
N VAL A 227 -10.72 -1.19 -8.70
CA VAL A 227 -9.49 -0.53 -8.26
C VAL A 227 -8.90 0.21 -9.45
N LEU A 228 -8.91 1.51 -9.38
CA LEU A 228 -8.41 2.40 -10.43
C LEU A 228 -6.93 2.70 -10.20
N CYS A 229 -6.14 2.71 -11.26
CA CYS A 229 -4.80 3.29 -11.22
C CYS A 229 -4.90 4.83 -11.21
N THR A 230 -3.86 5.50 -10.78
CA THR A 230 -3.82 6.96 -10.63
C THR A 230 -4.17 7.70 -11.93
N ASP A 231 -3.67 7.21 -13.07
CA ASP A 231 -3.98 7.81 -14.38
C ASP A 231 -5.46 7.75 -14.72
N HIS A 232 -6.10 6.61 -14.45
CA HIS A 232 -7.53 6.42 -14.73
C HIS A 232 -8.42 7.22 -13.77
N VAL A 233 -7.99 7.41 -12.52
CA VAL A 233 -8.69 8.31 -11.59
C VAL A 233 -8.67 9.75 -12.12
N ASN A 234 -7.50 10.22 -12.58
CA ASN A 234 -7.37 11.56 -13.13
C ASN A 234 -8.19 11.74 -14.41
N ASP A 235 -8.21 10.72 -15.30
CA ASP A 235 -9.04 10.76 -16.51
C ASP A 235 -10.54 10.92 -16.18
N LEU A 236 -11.05 10.17 -15.18
CA LEU A 236 -12.44 10.29 -14.77
C LEU A 236 -12.72 11.63 -14.06
N LEU A 237 -11.79 12.15 -13.27
CA LEU A 237 -11.91 13.47 -12.66
C LEU A 237 -11.98 14.60 -13.69
N GLU A 238 -11.34 14.43 -14.86
CA GLU A 238 -11.41 15.42 -15.94
C GLU A 238 -12.73 15.35 -16.71
N THR A 239 -13.27 14.14 -16.92
CA THR A 239 -14.35 13.88 -17.87
C THR A 239 -15.72 13.66 -17.23
N ASP A 240 -15.79 13.15 -16.00
CA ASP A 240 -17.07 12.78 -15.35
C ASP A 240 -17.40 13.66 -14.14
N GLN A 241 -18.48 14.40 -14.25
CA GLN A 241 -18.96 15.27 -13.19
C GLN A 241 -19.47 14.46 -11.97
N ALA A 242 -20.15 13.33 -12.19
CA ALA A 242 -20.69 12.50 -11.11
C ALA A 242 -19.56 11.86 -10.28
N PHE A 243 -18.49 11.40 -10.95
CA PHE A 243 -17.30 10.90 -10.26
C PHE A 243 -16.61 12.02 -9.46
N LYS A 244 -16.48 13.20 -10.05
CA LYS A 244 -15.87 14.38 -9.41
C LYS A 244 -16.60 14.79 -8.13
N GLU A 245 -17.93 14.75 -8.12
CA GLU A 245 -18.73 15.07 -6.95
C GLU A 245 -18.57 14.04 -5.83
N GLN A 246 -18.42 12.77 -6.15
CA GLN A 246 -18.28 11.69 -5.17
C GLN A 246 -16.86 11.50 -4.65
N TYR A 247 -15.83 11.87 -5.41
CA TYR A 247 -14.42 11.67 -5.07
C TYR A 247 -14.01 12.26 -3.72
N ASN A 248 -14.67 13.30 -3.25
CA ASN A 248 -14.31 14.01 -2.01
C ASN A 248 -15.06 13.53 -0.75
N ILE A 249 -15.96 12.55 -0.85
CA ILE A 249 -16.95 12.29 0.22
C ILE A 249 -16.48 11.26 1.25
N ASN A 250 -15.70 10.25 0.92
CA ASN A 250 -15.40 9.14 1.83
C ASN A 250 -13.90 8.82 1.99
N ARG A 251 -13.21 9.66 2.78
CA ARG A 251 -11.80 9.41 3.13
C ARG A 251 -11.57 8.31 4.18
N ASN A 252 -12.60 7.96 4.97
CA ASN A 252 -12.41 7.09 6.13
C ASN A 252 -12.27 5.61 5.77
N ASP A 253 -12.88 5.16 4.67
CA ASP A 253 -12.88 3.74 4.30
C ASP A 253 -11.97 3.41 3.10
N GLY A 254 -11.19 4.39 2.60
CA GLY A 254 -10.36 4.25 1.40
C GLY A 254 -11.17 4.06 0.11
N THR A 255 -12.50 4.16 0.17
CA THR A 255 -13.38 4.16 -1.00
C THR A 255 -13.47 5.56 -1.58
N VAL A 256 -13.26 5.66 -2.88
CA VAL A 256 -13.43 6.92 -3.62
C VAL A 256 -14.90 7.22 -3.87
N GLY A 257 -15.72 6.18 -4.04
CA GLY A 257 -17.15 6.31 -4.27
C GLY A 257 -17.78 4.99 -4.69
N ARG A 258 -19.10 5.02 -4.94
CA ARG A 258 -19.85 3.89 -5.49
C ARG A 258 -20.52 4.32 -6.79
N LEU A 259 -20.03 3.86 -7.93
CA LEU A 259 -20.54 4.19 -9.24
C LEU A 259 -20.74 2.93 -10.09
N TYR A 260 -21.79 2.93 -10.91
CA TYR A 260 -22.06 1.88 -11.91
C TYR A 260 -22.06 0.44 -11.34
N GLY A 261 -22.40 0.29 -10.05
CA GLY A 261 -22.44 -1.02 -9.38
C GLY A 261 -21.08 -1.51 -8.88
N PHE A 262 -20.08 -0.65 -8.84
CA PHE A 262 -18.78 -0.92 -8.25
C PHE A 262 -18.51 -0.04 -7.04
N ASP A 263 -17.87 -0.61 -6.02
CA ASP A 263 -17.17 0.15 -4.99
C ASP A 263 -15.79 0.52 -5.54
N ILE A 264 -15.51 1.82 -5.67
CA ILE A 264 -14.31 2.33 -6.35
C ILE A 264 -13.22 2.62 -5.32
N TYR A 265 -12.03 2.13 -5.61
CA TYR A 265 -10.80 2.35 -4.84
C TYR A 265 -9.72 2.90 -5.75
N GLU A 266 -8.77 3.64 -5.18
CA GLU A 266 -7.57 4.08 -5.87
C GLU A 266 -6.35 3.30 -5.38
N TYR A 267 -5.47 2.87 -6.30
CA TYR A 267 -4.23 2.20 -5.97
C TYR A 267 -3.12 2.53 -6.95
N GLY A 268 -2.00 3.06 -6.44
CA GLY A 268 -0.89 3.56 -7.28
C GLY A 268 0.02 2.48 -7.87
N ALA A 269 0.07 1.27 -7.29
CA ALA A 269 0.95 0.20 -7.75
C ALA A 269 0.20 -0.88 -8.54
N CYS A 270 -0.67 -0.46 -9.45
CA CYS A 270 -1.40 -1.35 -10.35
C CYS A 270 -0.46 -2.01 -11.37
N PRO A 271 -0.75 -3.26 -11.81
CA PRO A 271 0.02 -3.94 -12.84
C PRO A 271 0.00 -3.21 -14.18
N THR A 272 1.03 -3.44 -15.00
CA THR A 272 1.11 -2.91 -16.36
C THR A 272 0.73 -3.97 -17.40
N TYR A 273 0.18 -3.51 -18.50
CA TYR A 273 -0.18 -4.34 -19.63
C TYR A 273 0.57 -3.91 -20.89
N SER A 274 0.91 -4.89 -21.70
CA SER A 274 1.47 -4.64 -23.03
C SER A 274 0.41 -4.06 -23.98
N THR A 275 0.84 -3.46 -25.07
CA THR A 275 -0.05 -2.96 -26.13
C THR A 275 -0.93 -4.05 -26.74
N ALA A 276 -0.55 -5.33 -26.59
CA ALA A 276 -1.32 -6.50 -27.03
C ALA A 276 -2.35 -6.98 -25.99
N GLY A 277 -2.52 -6.29 -24.86
CA GLY A 277 -3.45 -6.68 -23.79
C GLY A 277 -3.00 -7.89 -22.99
N VAL A 278 -1.70 -8.14 -22.91
CA VAL A 278 -1.12 -9.18 -22.06
C VAL A 278 -0.47 -8.54 -20.85
N LYS A 279 -0.72 -9.12 -19.68
CA LYS A 279 -0.16 -8.63 -18.40
C LYS A 279 1.35 -8.84 -18.36
N ASN A 280 2.08 -7.80 -18.02
CA ASN A 280 3.53 -7.88 -17.79
C ASN A 280 3.85 -8.63 -16.49
N THR A 281 5.05 -9.19 -16.40
CA THR A 281 5.53 -9.84 -15.18
C THR A 281 5.69 -8.84 -14.04
N LEU A 282 5.45 -9.29 -12.81
CA LEU A 282 5.61 -8.45 -11.62
C LEU A 282 7.03 -7.87 -11.54
N GLY A 283 7.14 -6.56 -11.35
CA GLY A 283 8.43 -5.86 -11.27
C GLY A 283 9.11 -5.58 -12.61
N ALA A 284 8.48 -5.92 -13.74
CA ALA A 284 9.01 -5.55 -15.06
C ALA A 284 8.95 -4.03 -15.25
N THR A 285 10.00 -3.45 -15.83
CA THR A 285 10.00 -2.05 -16.23
C THR A 285 9.12 -1.88 -17.47
N PRO A 286 8.09 -1.01 -17.42
CA PRO A 286 7.22 -0.78 -18.55
C PRO A 286 7.98 -0.25 -19.78
N LYS A 287 7.67 -0.75 -20.95
CA LYS A 287 8.17 -0.24 -22.22
C LYS A 287 7.30 0.91 -22.71
N ALA A 288 7.77 1.61 -23.74
CA ALA A 288 6.97 2.66 -24.38
C ALA A 288 5.62 2.09 -24.89
N GLY A 289 4.52 2.74 -24.49
CA GLY A 289 3.16 2.29 -24.80
C GLY A 289 2.56 1.27 -23.82
N GLU A 290 3.29 0.86 -22.78
CA GLU A 290 2.78 0.01 -21.72
C GLU A 290 2.40 0.88 -20.51
N PHE A 291 1.16 0.78 -20.08
CA PHE A 291 0.61 1.60 -19.00
C PHE A 291 0.01 0.73 -17.90
N GLN A 292 -0.21 1.34 -16.74
CA GLN A 292 -0.93 0.70 -15.65
C GLN A 292 -2.38 0.43 -16.05
N CYS A 293 -2.93 -0.63 -15.48
CA CYS A 293 -4.32 -1.00 -15.64
C CYS A 293 -5.14 -0.68 -14.40
N SER A 294 -6.46 -0.64 -14.58
CA SER A 294 -7.43 -0.72 -13.50
C SER A 294 -8.10 -2.08 -13.53
N PHE A 295 -8.39 -2.66 -12.37
CA PHE A 295 -8.96 -3.99 -12.29
C PHE A 295 -10.21 -4.01 -11.42
N ALA A 296 -11.16 -4.83 -11.83
CA ALA A 296 -12.36 -5.11 -11.06
C ALA A 296 -12.36 -6.56 -10.60
N PHE A 297 -12.93 -6.82 -9.42
CA PHE A 297 -13.10 -8.16 -8.92
C PHE A 297 -14.37 -8.28 -8.06
N TYR A 298 -14.87 -9.50 -7.96
CA TYR A 298 -15.98 -9.87 -7.11
C TYR A 298 -15.46 -10.49 -5.80
N VAL A 299 -15.70 -9.82 -4.68
CA VAL A 299 -15.11 -10.15 -3.39
C VAL A 299 -15.30 -11.60 -2.96
N PRO A 300 -16.49 -12.22 -3.05
CA PRO A 300 -16.68 -13.62 -2.62
C PRO A 300 -15.92 -14.66 -3.44
N ARG A 301 -15.54 -14.34 -4.69
CA ARG A 301 -14.75 -15.24 -5.57
C ARG A 301 -13.25 -15.06 -5.43
N VAL A 302 -12.82 -14.22 -4.51
CA VAL A 302 -11.42 -13.97 -4.17
C VAL A 302 -11.17 -14.46 -2.74
N PHE A 303 -9.95 -14.86 -2.43
CA PHE A 303 -9.52 -15.15 -1.07
C PHE A 303 -8.15 -14.55 -0.79
N LYS A 304 -7.90 -14.33 0.48
CA LYS A 304 -6.57 -14.00 0.98
C LYS A 304 -6.21 -14.95 2.11
N ALA A 305 -4.92 -15.19 2.30
CA ALA A 305 -4.45 -15.91 3.47
C ALA A 305 -3.07 -15.40 3.88
N THR A 306 -2.86 -15.37 5.17
CA THR A 306 -1.62 -14.98 5.81
C THR A 306 -1.04 -16.19 6.53
N GLY A 307 0.20 -16.52 6.26
CA GLY A 307 0.94 -17.53 7.00
C GLY A 307 1.76 -16.91 8.14
N GLU A 308 2.81 -17.59 8.53
CA GLU A 308 3.67 -17.16 9.63
C GLU A 308 4.44 -15.87 9.29
N THR A 309 4.48 -14.96 10.27
CA THR A 309 5.37 -13.79 10.22
C THR A 309 6.48 -13.97 11.23
N LYS A 310 7.74 -13.97 10.78
CA LYS A 310 8.89 -14.19 11.67
C LYS A 310 9.92 -13.07 11.51
N MET A 311 10.38 -12.58 12.65
CA MET A 311 11.50 -11.67 12.75
C MET A 311 12.78 -12.46 13.02
N TYR A 312 13.82 -12.18 12.28
CA TYR A 312 15.16 -12.68 12.53
C TYR A 312 16.00 -11.54 13.07
N TYR A 313 16.59 -11.75 14.22
CA TYR A 313 17.40 -10.77 14.93
C TYR A 313 18.70 -11.40 15.38
N SER A 314 19.81 -10.73 15.12
CA SER A 314 21.13 -11.06 15.66
C SER A 314 21.62 -9.83 16.40
N PRO A 315 21.90 -9.93 17.72
CA PRO A 315 22.40 -8.81 18.51
C PRO A 315 23.86 -8.49 18.15
N ALA A 316 24.28 -7.24 18.39
CA ALA A 316 25.65 -6.77 18.13
C ALA A 316 26.73 -7.60 18.88
N GLU A 317 26.39 -8.15 20.03
CA GLU A 317 27.25 -9.03 20.83
C GLU A 317 27.67 -10.31 20.08
N SER A 318 26.86 -10.77 19.14
CA SER A 318 27.14 -11.95 18.32
C SER A 318 28.02 -11.66 17.08
N ASP A 319 28.25 -10.38 16.77
CA ASP A 319 29.11 -9.92 15.66
C ASP A 319 30.20 -8.96 16.17
N PRO A 320 31.21 -9.47 16.91
CA PRO A 320 32.23 -8.63 17.53
C PRO A 320 33.11 -7.89 16.53
N GLN A 321 33.13 -8.32 15.26
CA GLN A 321 33.93 -7.70 14.21
C GLN A 321 33.32 -6.37 13.74
N TYR A 322 31.98 -6.29 13.65
CA TYR A 322 31.28 -5.13 13.11
C TYR A 322 30.38 -4.45 14.16
N GLN A 323 30.20 -5.05 15.34
CA GLN A 323 29.40 -4.52 16.46
C GLN A 323 28.06 -3.96 16.01
N ARG A 324 27.29 -4.79 15.27
CA ARG A 324 26.03 -4.39 14.63
C ARG A 324 24.90 -5.36 14.94
N ASN A 325 23.74 -4.82 15.15
CA ASN A 325 22.51 -5.59 15.20
C ASN A 325 22.02 -5.85 13.79
N LEU A 326 21.61 -7.08 13.49
CA LEU A 326 21.09 -7.47 12.20
C LEU A 326 19.60 -7.81 12.32
N VAL A 327 18.77 -7.21 11.48
CA VAL A 327 17.31 -7.41 11.51
C VAL A 327 16.82 -7.76 10.11
N SER A 328 16.00 -8.81 10.02
CA SER A 328 15.25 -9.14 8.80
C SER A 328 13.90 -9.74 9.17
N TYR A 329 12.96 -9.69 8.21
CA TYR A 329 11.60 -10.22 8.37
C TYR A 329 11.27 -11.20 7.26
N ARG A 330 10.48 -12.20 7.62
CA ARG A 330 9.85 -13.13 6.69
C ARG A 330 8.35 -13.14 6.95
N HIS A 331 7.58 -13.04 5.89
CA HIS A 331 6.13 -13.04 5.92
C HIS A 331 5.59 -13.90 4.78
N TYR A 332 4.59 -14.71 5.06
CA TYR A 332 3.90 -15.51 4.05
C TYR A 332 2.51 -14.94 3.81
N PHE A 333 2.17 -14.73 2.55
CA PHE A 333 0.88 -14.18 2.17
C PHE A 333 0.49 -14.65 0.77
N ILE A 334 -0.81 -14.80 0.53
CA ILE A 334 -1.38 -15.02 -0.80
C ILE A 334 -2.70 -14.27 -0.90
N CYS A 335 -2.99 -13.76 -2.08
CA CYS A 335 -4.31 -13.25 -2.47
C CYS A 335 -4.52 -13.65 -3.93
N MET A 336 -5.55 -14.44 -4.19
CA MET A 336 -5.83 -14.99 -5.53
C MET A 336 -7.34 -15.15 -5.76
N PRO A 337 -7.79 -15.18 -7.02
CA PRO A 337 -9.15 -15.59 -7.35
C PRO A 337 -9.33 -17.10 -7.13
N LYS A 338 -10.47 -17.51 -6.56
CA LYS A 338 -10.88 -18.92 -6.44
C LYS A 338 -11.36 -19.46 -7.77
N LYS A 339 -12.05 -18.64 -8.55
CA LYS A 339 -12.59 -18.96 -9.89
C LYS A 339 -12.04 -17.99 -10.92
N GLU A 340 -11.90 -18.43 -12.16
CA GLU A 340 -11.39 -17.62 -13.26
C GLU A 340 -12.25 -16.38 -13.54
N ASP A 341 -13.57 -16.51 -13.41
CA ASP A 341 -14.57 -15.48 -13.64
C ASP A 341 -14.72 -14.47 -12.47
N ALA A 342 -13.70 -14.37 -11.62
CA ALA A 342 -13.74 -13.49 -10.46
C ALA A 342 -13.59 -12.01 -10.79
N GLY A 343 -13.05 -11.64 -11.95
CA GLY A 343 -12.78 -10.24 -12.24
C GLY A 343 -12.39 -9.96 -13.68
N GLY A 344 -12.08 -8.69 -13.95
CA GLY A 344 -11.67 -8.19 -15.26
C GLY A 344 -10.78 -6.96 -15.15
N VAL A 345 -10.25 -6.51 -16.26
CA VAL A 345 -9.26 -5.42 -16.34
C VAL A 345 -9.61 -4.45 -17.44
N ILE A 346 -9.31 -3.18 -17.20
CA ILE A 346 -9.24 -2.13 -18.22
C ILE A 346 -7.80 -1.60 -18.23
N TYR A 347 -7.13 -1.65 -19.37
CA TYR A 347 -5.78 -1.10 -19.52
C TYR A 347 -5.78 0.04 -20.52
N SER A 348 -4.88 1.01 -20.35
CA SER A 348 -4.77 2.12 -21.29
C SER A 348 -4.20 1.67 -22.63
N GLY A 349 -4.92 1.98 -23.69
CA GLY A 349 -4.44 1.79 -25.04
C GLY A 349 -3.33 2.78 -25.41
N TYR A 350 -2.58 2.47 -26.46
CA TYR A 350 -1.54 3.32 -27.03
C TYR A 350 -1.82 3.59 -28.50
N LYS A 351 -1.83 4.84 -28.91
CA LYS A 351 -1.95 5.24 -30.32
C LYS A 351 -0.59 5.75 -30.81
N ALA A 352 0.17 4.85 -31.47
CA ALA A 352 1.35 5.30 -32.21
C ALA A 352 0.93 6.38 -33.24
N GLY A 353 1.67 7.48 -33.26
CA GLY A 353 1.40 8.60 -34.17
C GLY A 353 1.68 8.24 -35.64
#